data_226f2ab8d04ede94032811fe414100b0
#
_entry.id   226f2ab8d04ede94032811fe414100b0
#
_cell.length_a   1.000
_cell.length_b   1.000
_cell.length_c   1.000
_cell.angle_alpha   90.00
_cell.angle_beta   90.00
_cell.angle_gamma   90.00
#
_symmetry.space_group_name_H-M   'P 1'
#
loop_
_entity.id
_entity.type
_entity.pdbx_description
1 polymer ?
#
loop_
_entity_poly.entity_id
_entity_poly.type
_entity_poly.pdbx_seq_one_letter_code
_entity_poly.pdbx_strand_id
1 'polypeptide(L)'
;ELDDEYGRSIRQAERELGERLAAKYRRIIEARGDVVVRGEADDDIVRLVAHGELEEAKAAGAGADNVFTMVRKIGQAKALLAADYAAQLQRSVGKVVFFAKHIDVMDAAEAHFAQAGLRTVSLRGDQTAAARQQAIDAFNSDPDVAIAVCSLTAAGVGVNMQAASNVVLAELSWTAAEQTQAIDRVHRIGQDEPVTAWRIIAAHTIDTKIAELIDSKQSLAARALDGEQVDPSSSDSVQLSALMHLLRQALGAD
;
A
#
# COMPACT_ATOMS: atom_id res chain seq x y z
N GLU A 1 -1.24 14.91 -6.44
CA GLU A 1 -2.31 15.22 -5.47
C GLU A 1 -3.64 14.72 -6.02
N LEU A 2 -4.50 14.24 -5.13
CA LEU A 2 -5.88 13.87 -5.47
C LEU A 2 -6.77 15.11 -5.25
N ASP A 3 -6.92 15.95 -6.26
CA ASP A 3 -7.69 17.20 -6.18
C ASP A 3 -9.16 17.09 -6.62
N ASP A 4 -9.56 15.90 -7.00
CA ASP A 4 -10.90 15.58 -7.47
C ASP A 4 -11.90 15.28 -6.33
N GLU A 5 -13.09 14.88 -6.69
CA GLU A 5 -14.14 14.46 -5.76
C GLU A 5 -13.71 13.27 -4.89
N TYR A 6 -12.92 12.35 -5.44
CA TYR A 6 -12.38 11.20 -4.72
C TYR A 6 -11.41 11.63 -3.62
N GLY A 7 -10.51 12.57 -3.90
CA GLY A 7 -9.57 13.10 -2.89
C GLY A 7 -10.30 13.77 -1.73
N ARG A 8 -11.38 14.52 -2.01
CA ARG A 8 -12.22 15.12 -0.96
C ARG A 8 -12.91 14.05 -0.10
N SER A 9 -13.47 13.02 -0.74
CA SER A 9 -14.12 11.90 -0.05
C SER A 9 -13.15 11.14 0.86
N ILE A 10 -11.91 10.91 0.41
CA ILE A 10 -10.87 10.23 1.20
C ILE A 10 -10.50 11.07 2.41
N ARG A 11 -10.20 12.35 2.24
CA ARG A 11 -9.86 13.25 3.36
C ARG A 11 -11.01 13.39 4.37
N GLN A 12 -12.25 13.31 3.90
CA GLN A 12 -13.42 13.27 4.78
C GLN A 12 -13.46 11.96 5.58
N ALA A 13 -13.29 10.80 4.92
CA ALA A 13 -13.28 9.51 5.60
C ALA A 13 -12.14 9.39 6.63
N GLU A 14 -10.97 9.96 6.35
CA GLU A 14 -9.86 10.05 7.30
C GLU A 14 -10.22 10.89 8.53
N ARG A 15 -10.83 12.04 8.34
CA ARG A 15 -11.30 12.88 9.44
C ARG A 15 -12.35 12.16 10.29
N GLU A 16 -13.34 11.55 9.66
CA GLU A 16 -14.39 10.79 10.36
C GLU A 16 -13.82 9.64 11.19
N LEU A 17 -12.84 8.91 10.65
CA LEU A 17 -12.12 7.87 11.40
C LEU A 17 -11.36 8.48 12.57
N GLY A 18 -10.60 9.55 12.36
CA GLY A 18 -9.87 10.27 13.41
C GLY A 18 -10.80 10.78 14.53
N GLU A 19 -11.95 11.35 14.17
CA GLU A 19 -12.94 11.83 15.13
C GLU A 19 -13.56 10.69 15.95
N ARG A 20 -13.85 9.54 15.34
CA ARG A 20 -14.31 8.34 16.07
C ARG A 20 -13.25 7.86 17.07
N LEU A 21 -11.99 7.82 16.68
CA LEU A 21 -10.88 7.46 17.57
C LEU A 21 -10.74 8.48 18.70
N ALA A 22 -10.82 9.77 18.39
CA ALA A 22 -10.77 10.84 19.39
C ALA A 22 -11.95 10.78 20.38
N ALA A 23 -13.14 10.40 19.92
CA ALA A 23 -14.28 10.17 20.81
C ALA A 23 -14.06 8.99 21.76
N LYS A 24 -13.49 7.86 21.28
CA LYS A 24 -13.09 6.73 22.13
C LYS A 24 -12.05 7.16 23.18
N TYR A 25 -11.04 7.92 22.76
CA TYR A 25 -10.00 8.47 23.64
C TYR A 25 -10.59 9.35 24.75
N ARG A 26 -11.44 10.33 24.40
CA ARG A 26 -12.08 11.24 25.37
C ARG A 26 -12.90 10.48 26.42
N ARG A 27 -13.66 9.46 26.02
CA ARG A 27 -14.44 8.63 26.97
C ARG A 27 -13.55 7.92 28.00
N ILE A 28 -12.35 7.48 27.60
CA ILE A 28 -11.41 6.83 28.53
C ILE A 28 -10.84 7.85 29.51
N ILE A 29 -10.45 9.03 29.02
CA ILE A 29 -9.95 10.13 29.87
C ILE A 29 -11.02 10.56 30.90
N GLU A 30 -12.25 10.81 30.45
CA GLU A 30 -13.37 11.18 31.30
C GLU A 30 -13.67 10.11 32.38
N ALA A 31 -13.62 8.83 32.00
CA ALA A 31 -13.83 7.72 32.92
C ALA A 31 -12.72 7.61 34.00
N ARG A 32 -11.52 8.14 33.73
CA ARG A 32 -10.41 8.23 34.69
C ARG A 32 -10.52 9.47 35.60
N GLY A 33 -11.45 10.38 35.29
CA GLY A 33 -11.60 11.65 36.02
C GLY A 33 -10.59 12.72 35.58
N ASP A 34 -9.90 12.50 34.47
CA ASP A 34 -8.91 13.42 33.89
C ASP A 34 -9.58 14.38 32.91
N VAL A 35 -8.90 15.48 32.58
CA VAL A 35 -9.35 16.49 31.62
C VAL A 35 -8.54 16.37 30.34
N VAL A 36 -9.24 16.35 29.21
CA VAL A 36 -8.58 16.39 27.90
C VAL A 36 -7.98 17.77 27.67
N VAL A 37 -6.65 17.84 27.59
CA VAL A 37 -5.92 19.06 27.24
C VAL A 37 -5.66 19.04 25.74
N ARG A 38 -6.05 20.12 25.05
CA ARG A 38 -5.81 20.23 23.60
C ARG A 38 -4.31 20.32 23.31
N GLY A 39 -3.83 19.49 22.41
CA GLY A 39 -2.40 19.44 22.04
C GLY A 39 -1.58 18.48 22.89
N GLU A 40 -2.18 17.85 23.91
CA GLU A 40 -1.55 16.81 24.71
C GLU A 40 -2.31 15.49 24.54
N ALA A 41 -1.58 14.38 24.40
CA ALA A 41 -2.16 13.06 24.30
C ALA A 41 -1.38 12.07 25.17
N ASP A 42 -2.08 11.31 25.99
CA ASP A 42 -1.50 10.20 26.73
C ASP A 42 -1.20 9.05 25.75
N ASP A 43 0.06 8.74 25.59
CA ASP A 43 0.56 7.75 24.62
C ASP A 43 0.03 6.34 24.89
N ASP A 44 -0.17 5.98 26.16
CA ASP A 44 -0.69 4.66 26.53
C ASP A 44 -2.17 4.54 26.12
N ILE A 45 -2.95 5.62 26.32
CA ILE A 45 -4.36 5.65 25.92
C ILE A 45 -4.48 5.73 24.40
N VAL A 46 -3.63 6.52 23.71
CA VAL A 46 -3.58 6.57 22.26
C VAL A 46 -3.32 5.17 21.69
N ARG A 47 -2.34 4.45 22.23
CA ARG A 47 -2.02 3.08 21.83
C ARG A 47 -3.16 2.12 22.11
N LEU A 48 -3.81 2.22 23.28
CA LEU A 48 -4.95 1.38 23.66
C LEU A 48 -6.12 1.55 22.69
N VAL A 49 -6.49 2.79 22.38
CA VAL A 49 -7.58 3.10 21.43
C VAL A 49 -7.24 2.60 20.01
N ALA A 50 -6.03 2.86 19.55
CA ALA A 50 -5.60 2.44 18.23
C ALA A 50 -5.55 0.90 18.10
N HIS A 51 -5.09 0.20 19.14
CA HIS A 51 -5.09 -1.27 19.17
C HIS A 51 -6.51 -1.84 19.18
N GLY A 52 -7.42 -1.27 19.97
CA GLY A 52 -8.82 -1.68 19.98
C GLY A 52 -9.48 -1.52 18.60
N GLU A 53 -9.25 -0.38 17.93
CA GLU A 53 -9.75 -0.14 16.58
C GLU A 53 -9.17 -1.13 15.56
N LEU A 54 -7.89 -1.46 15.68
CA LEU A 54 -7.25 -2.43 14.78
C LEU A 54 -7.87 -3.83 14.92
N GLU A 55 -8.11 -4.28 16.15
CA GLU A 55 -8.75 -5.58 16.40
C GLU A 55 -10.22 -5.61 15.93
N GLU A 56 -10.97 -4.52 16.18
CA GLU A 56 -12.33 -4.36 15.66
C GLU A 56 -12.33 -4.39 14.12
N ALA A 57 -11.39 -3.69 13.48
CA ALA A 57 -11.27 -3.66 12.02
C ALA A 57 -10.95 -5.03 11.42
N LYS A 58 -10.08 -5.81 12.07
CA LYS A 58 -9.77 -7.20 11.66
C LYS A 58 -10.99 -8.12 11.81
N ALA A 59 -11.75 -7.95 12.89
CA ALA A 59 -12.93 -8.76 13.16
C ALA A 59 -14.13 -8.43 12.25
N ALA A 60 -14.29 -7.15 11.88
CA ALA A 60 -15.44 -6.66 11.10
C ALA A 60 -15.41 -7.05 9.62
N GLY A 61 -14.25 -7.43 9.08
CA GLY A 61 -14.11 -7.81 7.66
C GLY A 61 -14.28 -6.64 6.68
N ALA A 62 -14.46 -6.95 5.40
CA ALA A 62 -14.36 -6.02 4.28
C ALA A 62 -15.49 -4.99 4.13
N GLY A 63 -16.53 -5.02 4.96
CA GLY A 63 -17.73 -4.17 4.82
C GLY A 63 -17.81 -2.98 5.77
N ALA A 64 -16.91 -2.87 6.75
CA ALA A 64 -16.94 -1.83 7.76
C ALA A 64 -16.06 -0.63 7.36
N ASP A 65 -16.47 0.58 7.73
CA ASP A 65 -15.64 1.79 7.59
C ASP A 65 -14.48 1.76 8.62
N ASN A 66 -13.35 1.23 8.18
CA ASN A 66 -12.13 1.06 8.97
C ASN A 66 -10.90 1.45 8.15
N VAL A 67 -9.70 1.36 8.77
CA VAL A 67 -8.44 1.71 8.11
C VAL A 67 -8.17 0.88 6.84
N PHE A 68 -8.60 -0.38 6.77
CA PHE A 68 -8.38 -1.24 5.61
C PHE A 68 -9.24 -0.81 4.41
N THR A 69 -10.53 -0.52 4.65
CA THR A 69 -11.44 -0.01 3.62
C THR A 69 -11.02 1.38 3.16
N MET A 70 -10.50 2.22 4.05
CA MET A 70 -9.97 3.53 3.70
C MET A 70 -8.75 3.43 2.79
N VAL A 71 -7.76 2.60 3.13
CA VAL A 71 -6.58 2.37 2.28
C VAL A 71 -6.97 1.80 0.92
N ARG A 72 -7.97 0.91 0.85
CA ARG A 72 -8.52 0.42 -0.42
C ARG A 72 -9.15 1.56 -1.24
N LYS A 73 -9.95 2.44 -0.64
CA LYS A 73 -10.52 3.62 -1.31
C LYS A 73 -9.42 4.54 -1.88
N ILE A 74 -8.31 4.71 -1.14
CA ILE A 74 -7.13 5.46 -1.65
C ILE A 74 -6.52 4.76 -2.86
N GLY A 75 -6.36 3.44 -2.81
CA GLY A 75 -5.88 2.64 -3.95
C GLY A 75 -6.76 2.83 -5.19
N GLN A 76 -8.08 2.74 -5.03
CA GLN A 76 -9.05 2.99 -6.10
C GLN A 76 -8.94 4.41 -6.68
N ALA A 77 -8.84 5.42 -5.82
CA ALA A 77 -8.76 6.82 -6.26
C ALA A 77 -7.50 7.14 -7.06
N LYS A 78 -6.37 6.50 -6.75
CA LYS A 78 -5.11 6.70 -7.49
C LYS A 78 -4.88 5.69 -8.62
N ALA A 79 -5.77 4.70 -8.80
CA ALA A 79 -5.59 3.61 -9.76
C ALA A 79 -5.32 4.09 -11.18
N LEU A 80 -6.16 5.00 -11.69
CA LEU A 80 -6.00 5.54 -13.05
C LEU A 80 -4.75 6.41 -13.20
N LEU A 81 -4.38 7.20 -12.18
CA LEU A 81 -3.16 7.99 -12.19
C LEU A 81 -1.91 7.09 -12.19
N ALA A 82 -1.94 6.02 -11.42
CA ALA A 82 -0.86 5.03 -11.39
C ALA A 82 -0.74 4.29 -12.74
N ALA A 83 -1.87 3.93 -13.35
CA ALA A 83 -1.91 3.28 -14.65
C ALA A 83 -1.42 4.21 -15.76
N ASP A 84 -1.84 5.48 -15.75
CA ASP A 84 -1.37 6.47 -16.73
C ASP A 84 0.14 6.69 -16.61
N TYR A 85 0.66 6.80 -15.38
CA TYR A 85 2.10 6.88 -15.14
C TYR A 85 2.84 5.65 -15.70
N ALA A 86 2.33 4.44 -15.44
CA ALA A 86 2.93 3.20 -15.95
C ALA A 86 2.89 3.12 -17.48
N ALA A 87 1.79 3.57 -18.11
CA ALA A 87 1.66 3.64 -19.55
C ALA A 87 2.64 4.64 -20.21
N GLN A 88 2.86 5.78 -19.56
CA GLN A 88 3.86 6.77 -20.01
C GLN A 88 5.28 6.24 -19.83
N LEU A 89 5.59 5.65 -18.69
CA LEU A 89 6.89 5.06 -18.38
C LEU A 89 7.24 3.96 -19.39
N GLN A 90 6.29 3.09 -19.74
CA GLN A 90 6.43 1.99 -20.67
C GLN A 90 6.96 2.47 -22.04
N ARG A 91 6.53 3.65 -22.52
CA ARG A 91 7.01 4.21 -23.80
C ARG A 91 8.52 4.46 -23.83
N SER A 92 9.12 4.71 -22.67
CA SER A 92 10.54 4.99 -22.53
C SER A 92 11.37 3.76 -22.21
N VAL A 93 10.81 2.79 -21.47
CA VAL A 93 11.56 1.64 -20.93
C VAL A 93 11.17 0.31 -21.56
N GLY A 94 10.17 0.27 -22.44
CA GLY A 94 9.72 -0.92 -23.17
C GLY A 94 8.76 -1.81 -22.39
N LYS A 95 9.13 -2.30 -21.22
CA LYS A 95 8.28 -3.17 -20.37
C LYS A 95 8.22 -2.67 -18.94
N VAL A 96 7.03 -2.79 -18.33
CA VAL A 96 6.78 -2.37 -16.94
C VAL A 96 6.02 -3.47 -16.18
N VAL A 97 6.40 -3.71 -14.94
CA VAL A 97 5.58 -4.51 -14.00
C VAL A 97 4.79 -3.57 -13.11
N PHE A 98 3.48 -3.72 -13.12
CA PHE A 98 2.54 -2.93 -12.33
C PHE A 98 1.98 -3.78 -11.20
N PHE A 99 2.25 -3.40 -9.96
CA PHE A 99 1.75 -4.09 -8.78
C PHE A 99 0.60 -3.33 -8.12
N ALA A 100 -0.46 -4.07 -7.81
CA ALA A 100 -1.56 -3.61 -6.99
C ALA A 100 -1.95 -4.69 -5.95
N LYS A 101 -2.59 -4.27 -4.88
CA LYS A 101 -3.03 -5.15 -3.79
C LYS A 101 -4.47 -5.64 -4.02
N HIS A 102 -5.35 -4.75 -4.46
CA HIS A 102 -6.77 -5.03 -4.62
C HIS A 102 -7.13 -5.31 -6.08
N ILE A 103 -8.04 -6.26 -6.30
CA ILE A 103 -8.43 -6.72 -7.64
C ILE A 103 -9.08 -5.59 -8.44
N ASP A 104 -9.91 -4.77 -7.82
CA ASP A 104 -10.58 -3.63 -8.46
C ASP A 104 -9.58 -2.55 -8.95
N VAL A 105 -8.46 -2.37 -8.26
CA VAL A 105 -7.36 -1.51 -8.73
C VAL A 105 -6.66 -2.13 -9.94
N MET A 106 -6.44 -3.45 -9.92
CA MET A 106 -5.89 -4.18 -11.08
C MET A 106 -6.83 -4.09 -12.28
N ASP A 107 -8.14 -4.31 -12.09
CA ASP A 107 -9.15 -4.24 -13.15
C ASP A 107 -9.21 -2.84 -13.78
N ALA A 108 -9.18 -1.80 -12.95
CA ALA A 108 -9.16 -0.41 -13.43
C ALA A 108 -7.89 -0.10 -14.25
N ALA A 109 -6.74 -0.58 -13.80
CA ALA A 109 -5.47 -0.42 -14.51
C ALA A 109 -5.47 -1.18 -15.85
N GLU A 110 -5.92 -2.44 -15.88
CA GLU A 110 -6.02 -3.24 -17.10
C GLU A 110 -6.95 -2.61 -18.13
N ALA A 111 -8.11 -2.09 -17.69
CA ALA A 111 -9.04 -1.37 -18.54
C ALA A 111 -8.40 -0.10 -19.14
N HIS A 112 -7.64 0.65 -18.35
CA HIS A 112 -6.90 1.83 -18.80
C HIS A 112 -5.83 1.46 -19.84
N PHE A 113 -5.03 0.42 -19.60
CA PHE A 113 -4.02 -0.04 -20.54
C PHE A 113 -4.62 -0.52 -21.85
N ALA A 114 -5.75 -1.24 -21.80
CA ALA A 114 -6.47 -1.68 -23.00
C ALA A 114 -6.98 -0.48 -23.82
N GLN A 115 -7.52 0.56 -23.17
CA GLN A 115 -7.93 1.80 -23.84
C GLN A 115 -6.73 2.54 -24.48
N ALA A 116 -5.56 2.46 -23.87
CA ALA A 116 -4.31 3.01 -24.41
C ALA A 116 -3.69 2.13 -25.52
N GLY A 117 -4.32 1.01 -25.88
CA GLY A 117 -3.82 0.07 -26.90
C GLY A 117 -2.63 -0.77 -26.46
N LEU A 118 -2.36 -0.85 -25.15
CA LEU A 118 -1.26 -1.66 -24.60
C LEU A 118 -1.72 -3.07 -24.31
N ARG A 119 -0.95 -4.06 -24.77
CA ARG A 119 -1.18 -5.47 -24.44
C ARG A 119 -0.61 -5.76 -23.05
N THR A 120 -1.42 -6.39 -22.23
CA THR A 120 -1.07 -6.73 -20.84
C THR A 120 -1.19 -8.23 -20.59
N VAL A 121 -0.49 -8.70 -19.56
CA VAL A 121 -0.75 -9.98 -18.90
C VAL A 121 -1.12 -9.73 -17.45
N SER A 122 -1.90 -10.63 -16.87
CA SER A 122 -2.38 -10.52 -15.49
C SER A 122 -1.86 -11.69 -14.65
N LEU A 123 -1.33 -11.38 -13.45
CA LEU A 123 -0.90 -12.38 -12.47
C LEU A 123 -1.67 -12.18 -11.17
N ARG A 124 -2.69 -13.00 -10.96
CA ARG A 124 -3.62 -12.96 -9.82
C ARG A 124 -3.52 -14.20 -8.95
N GLY A 125 -3.96 -14.09 -7.70
CA GLY A 125 -3.89 -15.19 -6.73
C GLY A 125 -4.78 -16.38 -7.04
N ASP A 126 -5.89 -16.17 -7.73
CA ASP A 126 -6.90 -17.17 -8.09
C ASP A 126 -6.58 -17.96 -9.37
N GLN A 127 -5.49 -17.62 -10.07
CA GLN A 127 -5.07 -18.30 -11.29
C GLN A 127 -4.40 -19.64 -10.99
N THR A 128 -4.58 -20.61 -11.91
CA THR A 128 -3.81 -21.86 -11.89
C THR A 128 -2.32 -21.62 -12.14
N ALA A 129 -1.47 -22.51 -11.66
CA ALA A 129 -0.02 -22.41 -11.88
C ALA A 129 0.34 -22.39 -13.39
N ALA A 130 -0.38 -23.15 -14.21
CA ALA A 130 -0.17 -23.17 -15.67
C ALA A 130 -0.53 -21.83 -16.33
N ALA A 131 -1.67 -21.24 -15.98
CA ALA A 131 -2.08 -19.93 -16.52
C ALA A 131 -1.09 -18.83 -16.10
N ARG A 132 -0.62 -18.87 -14.86
CA ARG A 132 0.38 -17.93 -14.35
C ARG A 132 1.72 -18.07 -15.10
N GLN A 133 2.20 -19.30 -15.33
CA GLN A 133 3.43 -19.54 -16.07
C GLN A 133 3.30 -19.05 -17.51
N GLN A 134 2.17 -19.31 -18.17
CA GLN A 134 1.90 -18.82 -19.53
C GLN A 134 1.94 -17.28 -19.59
N ALA A 135 1.39 -16.58 -18.59
CA ALA A 135 1.44 -15.13 -18.53
C ALA A 135 2.89 -14.60 -18.34
N ILE A 136 3.69 -15.27 -17.50
CA ILE A 136 5.12 -14.96 -17.30
C ILE A 136 5.90 -15.15 -18.59
N ASP A 137 5.71 -16.29 -19.27
CA ASP A 137 6.40 -16.61 -20.51
C ASP A 137 6.03 -15.60 -21.61
N ALA A 138 4.76 -15.24 -21.73
CA ALA A 138 4.29 -14.22 -22.66
C ALA A 138 4.93 -12.86 -22.35
N PHE A 139 4.97 -12.44 -21.08
CA PHE A 139 5.61 -11.18 -20.71
C PHE A 139 7.09 -11.15 -21.06
N ASN A 140 7.81 -12.24 -20.80
CA ASN A 140 9.26 -12.28 -21.02
C ASN A 140 9.64 -12.43 -22.51
N SER A 141 8.83 -13.13 -23.33
CA SER A 141 9.20 -13.50 -24.69
C SER A 141 8.46 -12.72 -25.80
N ASP A 142 7.23 -12.25 -25.55
CA ASP A 142 6.44 -11.53 -26.54
C ASP A 142 6.75 -10.01 -26.45
N PRO A 143 7.36 -9.41 -27.50
CA PRO A 143 7.68 -7.97 -27.50
C PRO A 143 6.45 -7.07 -27.45
N ASP A 144 5.29 -7.56 -27.88
CA ASP A 144 4.06 -6.78 -27.89
C ASP A 144 3.39 -6.71 -26.50
N VAL A 145 3.75 -7.60 -25.57
CA VAL A 145 3.26 -7.54 -24.19
C VAL A 145 4.05 -6.48 -23.43
N ALA A 146 3.40 -5.34 -23.21
CA ALA A 146 4.01 -4.14 -22.67
C ALA A 146 4.04 -4.10 -21.13
N ILE A 147 2.94 -4.55 -20.49
CA ILE A 147 2.76 -4.42 -19.04
C ILE A 147 2.30 -5.76 -18.44
N ALA A 148 2.93 -6.13 -17.32
CA ALA A 148 2.44 -7.22 -16.47
C ALA A 148 1.73 -6.61 -15.26
N VAL A 149 0.42 -6.86 -15.10
CA VAL A 149 -0.37 -6.43 -13.95
C VAL A 149 -0.38 -7.55 -12.92
N CYS A 150 0.23 -7.32 -11.77
CA CYS A 150 0.52 -8.34 -10.77
C CYS A 150 -0.11 -8.00 -9.42
N SER A 151 -0.72 -9.00 -8.78
CA SER A 151 -1.11 -8.86 -7.37
C SER A 151 0.13 -8.89 -6.47
N LEU A 152 0.26 -7.92 -5.56
CA LEU A 152 1.32 -7.89 -4.54
C LEU A 152 1.35 -9.18 -3.70
N THR A 153 0.19 -9.74 -3.37
CA THR A 153 0.06 -10.97 -2.58
C THR A 153 0.35 -12.24 -3.40
N ALA A 154 0.06 -12.24 -4.71
CA ALA A 154 0.30 -13.38 -5.59
C ALA A 154 1.76 -13.47 -6.07
N ALA A 155 2.54 -12.41 -5.92
CA ALA A 155 3.95 -12.36 -6.28
C ALA A 155 4.84 -13.28 -5.42
N GLY A 156 4.26 -13.98 -4.42
CA GLY A 156 5.00 -14.77 -3.43
C GLY A 156 5.75 -16.00 -3.95
N VAL A 157 5.39 -16.62 -5.10
CA VAL A 157 5.98 -17.90 -5.53
C VAL A 157 6.37 -17.90 -7.00
N GLY A 158 7.68 -18.06 -7.28
CA GLY A 158 8.19 -18.52 -8.58
C GLY A 158 8.09 -17.55 -9.76
N VAL A 159 7.61 -16.34 -9.58
CA VAL A 159 7.46 -15.35 -10.65
C VAL A 159 8.82 -14.77 -11.04
N ASN A 160 9.19 -14.84 -12.32
CA ASN A 160 10.40 -14.23 -12.88
C ASN A 160 10.01 -13.26 -14.01
N MET A 161 10.22 -11.96 -13.80
CA MET A 161 9.82 -10.87 -14.71
C MET A 161 11.04 -10.10 -15.21
N GLN A 162 12.10 -10.81 -15.56
CA GLN A 162 13.39 -10.21 -15.95
C GLN A 162 13.36 -9.39 -17.26
N ALA A 163 12.28 -9.46 -18.03
CA ALA A 163 12.12 -8.63 -19.23
C ALA A 163 11.83 -7.15 -18.91
N ALA A 164 11.56 -6.80 -17.66
CA ALA A 164 11.37 -5.43 -17.21
C ALA A 164 12.48 -5.02 -16.24
N SER A 165 12.87 -3.75 -16.26
CA SER A 165 13.73 -3.11 -15.26
C SER A 165 13.00 -2.05 -14.45
N ASN A 166 11.71 -1.85 -14.70
CA ASN A 166 10.89 -0.85 -14.02
C ASN A 166 9.63 -1.47 -13.42
N VAL A 167 9.38 -1.11 -12.16
CA VAL A 167 8.24 -1.57 -11.36
C VAL A 167 7.44 -0.36 -10.91
N VAL A 168 6.12 -0.40 -11.07
CA VAL A 168 5.20 0.60 -10.52
C VAL A 168 4.37 -0.06 -9.41
N LEU A 169 4.51 0.42 -8.19
CA LEU A 169 3.71 0.02 -7.04
C LEU A 169 2.53 1.00 -6.91
N ALA A 170 1.37 0.63 -7.45
CA ALA A 170 0.16 1.45 -7.42
C ALA A 170 -0.44 1.56 -6.02
N GLU A 171 -0.26 0.51 -5.23
CA GLU A 171 -0.66 0.46 -3.83
C GLU A 171 0.54 0.03 -2.97
N LEU A 172 0.57 0.52 -1.75
CA LEU A 172 1.57 0.11 -0.76
C LEU A 172 1.10 -1.16 -0.02
N SER A 173 2.02 -2.04 0.30
CA SER A 173 1.79 -3.08 1.31
C SER A 173 2.02 -2.49 2.70
N TRP A 174 1.61 -3.22 3.74
CA TRP A 174 1.85 -2.80 5.12
C TRP A 174 3.29 -3.07 5.61
N THR A 175 4.09 -3.78 4.82
CA THR A 175 5.47 -4.13 5.19
C THR A 175 6.46 -3.83 4.06
N ALA A 176 7.68 -3.42 4.44
CA ALA A 176 8.78 -3.28 3.50
C ALA A 176 9.11 -4.63 2.83
N ALA A 177 9.01 -5.73 3.58
CA ALA A 177 9.34 -7.07 3.10
C ALA A 177 8.47 -7.49 1.89
N GLU A 178 7.15 -7.23 1.94
CA GLU A 178 6.26 -7.53 0.82
C GLU A 178 6.61 -6.71 -0.43
N GLN A 179 6.95 -5.41 -0.26
CA GLN A 179 7.39 -4.57 -1.37
C GLN A 179 8.72 -5.05 -1.95
N THR A 180 9.69 -5.36 -1.10
CA THR A 180 10.98 -5.91 -1.51
C THR A 180 10.80 -7.23 -2.25
N GLN A 181 9.96 -8.15 -1.74
CA GLN A 181 9.65 -9.39 -2.45
C GLN A 181 9.06 -9.17 -3.83
N ALA A 182 8.17 -8.17 -3.99
CA ALA A 182 7.61 -7.84 -5.30
C ALA A 182 8.70 -7.33 -6.26
N ILE A 183 9.59 -6.45 -5.78
CA ILE A 183 10.71 -5.90 -6.57
C ILE A 183 11.69 -7.00 -6.95
N ASP A 184 12.00 -7.93 -6.04
CA ASP A 184 12.90 -9.06 -6.25
C ASP A 184 12.39 -10.07 -7.32
N ARG A 185 11.12 -9.98 -7.74
CA ARG A 185 10.59 -10.75 -8.87
C ARG A 185 11.09 -10.23 -10.22
N VAL A 186 11.46 -8.98 -10.26
CA VAL A 186 12.07 -8.31 -11.43
C VAL A 186 13.58 -8.32 -11.32
N HIS A 187 14.13 -8.08 -10.12
CA HIS A 187 15.56 -8.09 -9.84
C HIS A 187 16.04 -9.54 -9.57
N ARG A 188 16.32 -10.30 -10.62
CA ARG A 188 16.80 -11.69 -10.53
C ARG A 188 18.01 -11.94 -11.42
N ILE A 189 18.62 -13.12 -11.24
CA ILE A 189 19.71 -13.60 -12.09
C ILE A 189 19.24 -13.58 -13.55
N GLY A 190 19.97 -12.85 -14.42
CA GLY A 190 19.61 -12.61 -15.80
C GLY A 190 19.00 -11.23 -16.07
N GLN A 191 18.82 -10.40 -15.02
CA GLN A 191 18.50 -8.98 -15.17
C GLN A 191 19.83 -8.19 -15.19
N ASP A 192 20.18 -7.64 -16.34
CA ASP A 192 21.43 -6.89 -16.53
C ASP A 192 21.27 -5.37 -16.26
N GLU A 193 20.00 -4.90 -16.21
CA GLU A 193 19.70 -3.49 -16.00
C GLU A 193 19.34 -3.21 -14.54
N PRO A 194 19.70 -2.04 -13.99
CA PRO A 194 19.26 -1.62 -12.66
C PRO A 194 17.74 -1.57 -12.54
N VAL A 195 17.17 -2.23 -11.52
CA VAL A 195 15.73 -2.20 -11.30
C VAL A 195 15.34 -0.95 -10.54
N THR A 196 14.41 -0.18 -11.12
CA THR A 196 13.81 1.01 -10.50
C THR A 196 12.38 0.74 -10.07
N ALA A 197 12.07 0.98 -8.81
CA ALA A 197 10.72 0.86 -8.26
C ALA A 197 10.11 2.25 -7.99
N TRP A 198 8.96 2.49 -8.60
CA TRP A 198 8.17 3.72 -8.49
C TRP A 198 6.98 3.49 -7.58
N ARG A 199 6.92 4.16 -6.45
CA ARG A 199 5.77 4.10 -5.53
C ARG A 199 4.83 5.26 -5.79
N ILE A 200 3.56 4.95 -6.06
CA ILE A 200 2.52 5.96 -6.27
C ILE A 200 1.83 6.23 -4.93
N ILE A 201 2.05 7.39 -4.38
CA ILE A 201 1.58 7.80 -3.06
C ILE A 201 0.56 8.93 -3.21
N ALA A 202 -0.59 8.79 -2.56
CA ALA A 202 -1.58 9.85 -2.49
C ALA A 202 -1.15 10.90 -1.45
N ALA A 203 -0.66 12.05 -1.93
CA ALA A 203 -0.22 13.14 -1.08
C ALA A 203 -1.35 13.66 -0.18
N HIS A 204 -1.01 14.09 1.04
CA HIS A 204 -1.95 14.61 2.04
C HIS A 204 -3.02 13.61 2.48
N THR A 205 -2.71 12.32 2.46
CA THR A 205 -3.53 11.25 3.01
C THR A 205 -2.67 10.34 3.90
N ILE A 206 -3.32 9.40 4.60
CA ILE A 206 -2.63 8.38 5.40
C ILE A 206 -1.63 7.55 4.58
N ASP A 207 -1.77 7.51 3.26
CA ASP A 207 -0.84 6.80 2.36
C ASP A 207 0.60 7.35 2.47
N THR A 208 0.74 8.68 2.63
CA THR A 208 2.03 9.32 2.91
C THR A 208 2.63 8.81 4.22
N LYS A 209 1.82 8.74 5.28
CA LYS A 209 2.29 8.28 6.58
C LYS A 209 2.66 6.80 6.58
N ILE A 210 1.90 5.97 5.88
CA ILE A 210 2.21 4.55 5.68
C ILE A 210 3.56 4.40 4.96
N ALA A 211 3.81 5.19 3.90
CA ALA A 211 5.09 5.18 3.19
C ALA A 211 6.27 5.54 4.11
N GLU A 212 6.14 6.61 4.89
CA GLU A 212 7.16 7.04 5.87
C GLU A 212 7.44 5.96 6.93
N LEU A 213 6.39 5.33 7.46
CA LEU A 213 6.51 4.26 8.45
C LEU A 213 7.23 3.03 7.88
N ILE A 214 6.94 2.67 6.64
CA ILE A 214 7.61 1.55 5.96
C ILE A 214 9.10 1.88 5.77
N ASP A 215 9.43 3.08 5.30
CA ASP A 215 10.81 3.51 5.05
C ASP A 215 11.62 3.61 6.36
N SER A 216 11.02 4.15 7.42
CA SER A 216 11.66 4.25 8.73
C SER A 216 11.95 2.87 9.33
N LYS A 217 11.02 1.91 9.20
CA LYS A 217 11.20 0.54 9.69
C LYS A 217 12.20 -0.25 8.86
N GLN A 218 12.24 -0.04 7.56
CA GLN A 218 13.26 -0.64 6.71
C GLN A 218 14.66 -0.18 7.09
N SER A 219 14.83 1.10 7.40
CA SER A 219 16.10 1.66 7.86
C SER A 219 16.51 1.13 9.24
N LEU A 220 15.55 0.91 10.16
CA LEU A 220 15.80 0.32 11.47
C LEU A 220 16.17 -1.17 11.35
N ALA A 221 15.46 -1.94 10.51
CA ALA A 221 15.80 -3.34 10.27
C ALA A 221 17.20 -3.51 9.65
N ALA A 222 17.60 -2.62 8.75
CA ALA A 222 18.93 -2.61 8.18
C ALA A 222 20.02 -2.34 9.25
N ARG A 223 19.73 -1.47 10.24
CA ARG A 223 20.64 -1.20 11.38
C ARG A 223 20.63 -2.30 12.43
N ALA A 224 19.50 -3.00 12.63
CA ALA A 224 19.37 -4.08 13.61
C ALA A 224 20.13 -5.36 13.20
N LEU A 225 20.45 -5.54 11.94
CA LEU A 225 21.37 -6.57 11.47
C LEU A 225 22.79 -6.41 12.05
N ASP A 226 23.08 -5.24 12.64
CA ASP A 226 24.32 -4.95 13.38
C ASP A 226 24.25 -5.26 14.90
N GLY A 227 23.21 -5.89 15.43
CA GLY A 227 23.25 -6.49 16.77
C GLY A 227 22.11 -6.29 17.77
N GLU A 228 20.97 -5.70 17.42
CA GLU A 228 19.83 -5.60 18.34
C GLU A 228 18.55 -6.28 17.80
N GLN A 229 18.01 -7.21 18.60
CA GLN A 229 16.76 -7.91 18.32
C GLN A 229 15.56 -6.97 18.57
N VAL A 230 15.08 -6.29 17.55
CA VAL A 230 13.72 -5.74 17.53
C VAL A 230 13.05 -6.29 16.30
N ASP A 231 11.89 -6.96 16.44
CA ASP A 231 11.05 -7.37 15.31
C ASP A 231 10.07 -6.21 14.96
N PRO A 232 10.49 -5.23 14.16
CA PRO A 232 9.70 -4.06 13.80
C PRO A 232 8.88 -4.27 12.52
N SER A 233 8.94 -5.46 11.92
CA SER A 233 8.49 -5.70 10.55
C SER A 233 7.08 -6.24 10.42
N SER A 234 6.32 -6.38 11.53
CA SER A 234 4.94 -6.88 11.43
C SER A 234 4.01 -5.81 10.80
N SER A 235 3.11 -6.25 9.93
CA SER A 235 2.08 -5.39 9.34
C SER A 235 1.25 -4.67 10.42
N ASP A 236 0.97 -5.35 11.53
CA ASP A 236 0.25 -4.83 12.68
C ASP A 236 0.91 -3.59 13.28
N SER A 237 2.23 -3.57 13.33
CA SER A 237 2.98 -2.44 13.86
C SER A 237 2.88 -1.17 12.98
N VAL A 238 2.81 -1.31 11.64
CA VAL A 238 2.59 -0.18 10.73
C VAL A 238 1.15 0.29 10.82
N GLN A 239 0.20 -0.63 10.83
CA GLN A 239 -1.23 -0.35 10.95
C GLN A 239 -1.55 0.38 12.26
N LEU A 240 -1.01 -0.10 13.38
CA LEU A 240 -1.15 0.52 14.68
C LEU A 240 -0.58 1.95 14.69
N SER A 241 0.63 2.13 14.15
CA SER A 241 1.28 3.44 14.09
C SER A 241 0.51 4.43 13.21
N ALA A 242 -0.09 3.97 12.10
CA ALA A 242 -0.93 4.79 11.25
C ALA A 242 -2.22 5.25 11.95
N LEU A 243 -2.88 4.34 12.70
CA LEU A 243 -4.06 4.69 13.52
C LEU A 243 -3.72 5.66 14.66
N MET A 244 -2.57 5.46 15.32
CA MET A 244 -2.08 6.39 16.35
C MET A 244 -1.85 7.79 15.78
N HIS A 245 -1.30 7.90 14.57
CA HIS A 245 -1.10 9.18 13.90
C HIS A 245 -2.43 9.87 13.59
N LEU A 246 -3.42 9.17 13.02
CA LEU A 246 -4.76 9.74 12.78
C LEU A 246 -5.42 10.22 14.08
N LEU A 247 -5.27 9.46 15.16
CA LEU A 247 -5.81 9.86 16.45
C LEU A 247 -5.12 11.13 16.98
N ARG A 248 -3.78 11.21 16.94
CA ARG A 248 -3.05 12.41 17.39
C ARG A 248 -3.43 13.64 16.56
N GLN A 249 -3.53 13.51 15.24
CA GLN A 249 -4.03 14.58 14.37
C GLN A 249 -5.41 15.07 14.80
N ALA A 250 -6.36 14.15 15.06
CA ALA A 250 -7.71 14.50 15.50
C ALA A 250 -7.76 15.15 16.90
N LEU A 251 -6.77 14.88 17.75
CA LEU A 251 -6.59 15.52 19.06
C LEU A 251 -5.82 16.85 18.96
N GLY A 252 -5.21 17.16 17.81
CA GLY A 252 -4.32 18.31 17.63
C GLY A 252 -3.01 18.17 18.40
N ALA A 253 -2.51 16.94 18.56
CA ALA A 253 -1.33 16.56 19.35
C ALA A 253 -0.19 16.02 18.45
N ASP A 254 -0.11 16.48 17.20
CA ASP A 254 0.98 16.15 16.26
C ASP A 254 2.18 17.08 16.41
#